data_5797309d25d3930d2b5a07b1f4be8a9a
#
_entry.id   5797309d25d3930d2b5a07b1f4be8a9a
#
_cell.length_a   1.000
_cell.length_b   1.000
_cell.length_c   1.000
_cell.angle_alpha   90.00
_cell.angle_beta   90.00
_cell.angle_gamma   90.00
#
_symmetry.space_group_name_H-M   'P 1'
#
loop_
_entity.id
_entity.type
_entity.pdbx_description
1 polymer ?
#
loop_
_entity_poly.entity_id
_entity_poly.type
_entity_poly.pdbx_seq_one_letter_code
_entity_poly.pdbx_strand_id
1 'polypeptide(L)'
;MEILFEDNYIVVAVKPRGVLSEAHESEENMPALLGGNVFPVHRLDRTVGGVMVYAKTSMAAAKLSAAVQAKELKKEYLAVVRGTPSPVCGEMRDLLFHDRRQNKTFVVERARAGVKEALLEYDTVETLTTARGEECTLVHVLLHTGRTHQIRVQFASRGHTLLGDGKYGARGDNRPIALFATRLAFLHPVTRKPMQFEAAWDALGEILMQR
;
A
#
# COMPACT_ATOMS: atom_id res chain seq x y z
N MET A 1 0.75 -1.38 17.94
CA MET A 1 -0.25 -1.03 16.91
C MET A 1 -1.04 0.17 17.41
N GLU A 2 -1.19 1.19 16.57
CA GLU A 2 -1.93 2.41 16.88
C GLU A 2 -3.35 2.31 16.31
N ILE A 3 -4.36 2.62 17.12
CA ILE A 3 -5.76 2.76 16.69
C ILE A 3 -6.03 4.25 16.52
N LEU A 4 -6.38 4.66 15.29
CA LEU A 4 -6.66 6.06 14.95
C LEU A 4 -8.12 6.43 15.20
N PHE A 5 -9.02 5.44 15.10
CA PHE A 5 -10.45 5.61 15.33
C PHE A 5 -11.12 4.26 15.55
N GLU A 6 -12.12 4.25 16.40
CA GLU A 6 -12.99 3.09 16.61
C GLU A 6 -14.40 3.52 17.01
N ASP A 7 -15.39 2.83 16.44
CA ASP A 7 -16.79 2.91 16.86
C ASP A 7 -17.46 1.52 16.82
N ASN A 8 -18.77 1.48 16.79
CA ASN A 8 -19.54 0.21 16.73
C ASN A 8 -19.47 -0.46 15.34
N TYR A 9 -19.02 0.23 14.30
CA TYR A 9 -19.10 -0.23 12.89
C TYR A 9 -17.77 -0.44 12.23
N ILE A 10 -16.77 0.36 12.59
CA ILE A 10 -15.43 0.33 11.99
C ILE A 10 -14.34 0.51 13.03
N VAL A 11 -13.15 0.05 12.70
CA VAL A 11 -11.90 0.42 13.35
C VAL A 11 -10.89 0.82 12.29
N VAL A 12 -10.19 1.93 12.51
CA VAL A 12 -9.08 2.41 11.68
C VAL A 12 -7.81 2.32 12.49
N ALA A 13 -6.82 1.61 11.97
CA ALA A 13 -5.58 1.35 12.68
C ALA A 13 -4.37 1.41 11.75
N VAL A 14 -3.20 1.66 12.34
CA VAL A 14 -1.92 1.58 11.63
C VAL A 14 -1.43 0.13 11.68
N LYS A 15 -1.46 -0.54 10.53
CA LYS A 15 -0.92 -1.89 10.39
C LYS A 15 0.60 -1.86 10.52
N PRO A 16 1.20 -2.61 11.44
CA PRO A 16 2.65 -2.78 11.48
C PRO A 16 3.15 -3.53 10.25
N ARG A 17 4.40 -3.28 9.89
CA ARG A 17 5.13 -4.08 8.90
C ARG A 17 5.35 -5.50 9.44
N GLY A 18 5.28 -6.50 8.57
CA GLY A 18 5.42 -7.91 8.95
C GLY A 18 4.10 -8.61 9.30
N VAL A 19 3.07 -7.86 9.71
CA VAL A 19 1.75 -8.35 10.09
C VAL A 19 0.87 -8.54 8.85
N LEU A 20 0.07 -9.61 8.81
CA LEU A 20 -0.89 -9.86 7.74
C LEU A 20 -2.13 -8.94 7.88
N SER A 21 -2.68 -8.50 6.74
CA SER A 21 -3.90 -7.70 6.71
C SER A 21 -5.17 -8.52 6.93
N GLU A 22 -5.14 -9.81 6.62
CA GLU A 22 -6.28 -10.74 6.69
C GLU A 22 -6.01 -11.79 7.78
N ALA A 23 -7.06 -12.43 8.26
CA ALA A 23 -6.94 -13.49 9.27
C ALA A 23 -6.09 -14.66 8.76
N HIS A 24 -5.26 -15.19 9.64
CA HIS A 24 -4.40 -16.35 9.40
C HIS A 24 -4.27 -17.18 10.67
N GLU A 25 -4.24 -18.51 10.56
CA GLU A 25 -4.26 -19.42 11.71
C GLU A 25 -2.95 -19.41 12.51
N SER A 26 -1.82 -19.26 11.84
CA SER A 26 -0.48 -19.44 12.43
C SER A 26 0.42 -18.22 12.35
N GLU A 27 -0.01 -17.15 11.68
CA GLU A 27 0.79 -15.93 11.53
C GLU A 27 0.11 -14.74 12.18
N GLU A 28 0.93 -13.80 12.69
CA GLU A 28 0.43 -12.54 13.24
C GLU A 28 -0.36 -11.76 12.20
N ASN A 29 -1.56 -11.37 12.55
CA ASN A 29 -2.51 -10.74 11.63
C ASN A 29 -3.34 -9.66 12.33
N MET A 30 -3.75 -8.67 11.55
CA MET A 30 -4.51 -7.53 12.05
C MET A 30 -5.85 -7.91 12.69
N PRO A 31 -6.68 -8.83 12.11
CA PRO A 31 -7.90 -9.25 12.80
C PRO A 31 -7.66 -9.78 14.20
N ALA A 32 -6.64 -10.61 14.43
CA ALA A 32 -6.30 -11.11 15.77
C ALA A 32 -5.87 -9.97 16.71
N LEU A 33 -5.04 -9.04 16.23
CA LEU A 33 -4.60 -7.87 17.01
C LEU A 33 -5.75 -6.92 17.37
N LEU A 34 -6.81 -6.88 16.54
CA LEU A 34 -8.01 -6.06 16.74
C LEU A 34 -9.14 -6.79 17.48
N GLY A 35 -8.86 -7.93 18.15
CA GLY A 35 -9.81 -8.67 18.95
C GLY A 35 -10.63 -9.71 18.19
N GLY A 36 -10.28 -10.05 16.95
CA GLY A 36 -10.79 -11.20 16.19
C GLY A 36 -12.07 -10.96 15.39
N ASN A 37 -12.91 -10.04 15.78
CA ASN A 37 -14.24 -9.83 15.18
C ASN A 37 -14.29 -8.67 14.18
N VAL A 38 -13.34 -8.64 13.24
CA VAL A 38 -13.28 -7.59 12.22
C VAL A 38 -13.13 -8.17 10.82
N PHE A 39 -13.66 -7.45 9.82
CA PHE A 39 -13.65 -7.82 8.42
C PHE A 39 -12.71 -6.89 7.64
N PRO A 40 -11.62 -7.41 7.04
CA PRO A 40 -10.79 -6.64 6.14
C PRO A 40 -11.56 -6.31 4.86
N VAL A 41 -11.54 -5.05 4.43
CA VAL A 41 -12.21 -4.58 3.20
C VAL A 41 -11.22 -4.20 2.11
N HIS A 42 -9.96 -4.00 2.48
CA HIS A 42 -8.81 -3.84 1.59
C HIS A 42 -7.56 -4.44 2.25
N ARG A 43 -6.46 -4.47 1.52
CA ARG A 43 -5.21 -5.09 2.01
C ARG A 43 -4.00 -4.22 1.73
N LEU A 44 -3.02 -4.34 2.61
CA LEU A 44 -1.62 -3.98 2.37
C LEU A 44 -0.80 -5.27 2.27
N ASP A 45 0.28 -5.25 1.51
CA ASP A 45 1.25 -6.35 1.49
C ASP A 45 1.78 -6.57 2.93
N ARG A 46 2.16 -7.80 3.26
CA ARG A 46 2.71 -8.12 4.59
C ARG A 46 3.85 -7.19 5.00
N THR A 47 4.74 -6.89 4.06
CA THR A 47 5.93 -6.06 4.27
C THR A 47 5.64 -4.55 4.31
N VAL A 48 4.40 -4.13 4.00
CA VAL A 48 3.98 -2.72 3.95
C VAL A 48 3.19 -2.38 5.21
N GLY A 49 3.56 -1.28 5.85
CA GLY A 49 2.82 -0.71 6.98
C GLY A 49 1.89 0.43 6.55
N GLY A 50 1.04 0.89 7.48
CA GLY A 50 0.22 2.09 7.29
C GLY A 50 -1.24 1.94 7.61
N VAL A 51 -2.00 2.99 7.30
CA VAL A 51 -3.41 3.15 7.68
C VAL A 51 -4.31 2.15 6.95
N MET A 52 -5.12 1.44 7.73
CA MET A 52 -6.14 0.51 7.22
C MET A 52 -7.46 0.71 7.97
N VAL A 53 -8.58 0.47 7.28
CA VAL A 53 -9.91 0.38 7.89
C VAL A 53 -10.40 -1.07 7.87
N TYR A 54 -11.00 -1.48 8.98
CA TYR A 54 -11.66 -2.76 9.17
C TYR A 54 -13.11 -2.51 9.55
N ALA A 55 -14.02 -3.31 9.02
CA ALA A 55 -15.41 -3.28 9.45
C ALA A 55 -15.61 -4.19 10.68
N LYS A 56 -16.46 -3.78 11.62
CA LYS A 56 -16.85 -4.57 12.81
C LYS A 56 -18.18 -5.29 12.63
N THR A 57 -18.91 -4.97 11.55
CA THR A 57 -20.18 -5.63 11.20
C THR A 57 -20.20 -6.02 9.72
N SER A 58 -20.97 -7.06 9.37
CA SER A 58 -21.12 -7.52 7.99
C SER A 58 -21.73 -6.43 7.09
N MET A 59 -22.68 -5.64 7.63
CA MET A 59 -23.26 -4.50 6.92
C MET A 59 -22.21 -3.42 6.59
N ALA A 60 -21.38 -3.04 7.54
CA ALA A 60 -20.29 -2.09 7.31
C ALA A 60 -19.28 -2.64 6.30
N ALA A 61 -18.93 -3.94 6.40
CA ALA A 61 -18.06 -4.61 5.46
C ALA A 61 -18.59 -4.57 4.02
N ALA A 62 -19.87 -4.86 3.81
CA ALA A 62 -20.49 -4.80 2.50
C ALA A 62 -20.45 -3.38 1.90
N LYS A 63 -20.77 -2.35 2.70
CA LYS A 63 -20.76 -0.94 2.25
C LYS A 63 -19.34 -0.44 1.93
N LEU A 64 -18.35 -0.75 2.79
CA LEU A 64 -16.96 -0.37 2.52
C LEU A 64 -16.39 -1.14 1.33
N SER A 65 -16.73 -2.42 1.15
CA SER A 65 -16.31 -3.19 -0.03
C SER A 65 -16.90 -2.62 -1.33
N ALA A 66 -18.16 -2.16 -1.31
CA ALA A 66 -18.76 -1.44 -2.42
C ALA A 66 -18.03 -0.13 -2.72
N ALA A 67 -17.68 0.66 -1.69
CA ALA A 67 -16.91 1.89 -1.84
C ALA A 67 -15.51 1.64 -2.43
N VAL A 68 -14.85 0.54 -2.04
CA VAL A 68 -13.56 0.11 -2.65
C VAL A 68 -13.74 -0.20 -4.13
N GLN A 69 -14.81 -0.94 -4.50
CA GLN A 69 -15.10 -1.28 -5.90
C GLN A 69 -15.43 -0.04 -6.74
N ALA A 70 -16.18 0.90 -6.17
CA ALA A 70 -16.51 2.19 -6.78
C ALA A 70 -15.34 3.19 -6.82
N LYS A 71 -14.15 2.84 -6.26
CA LYS A 71 -12.97 3.71 -6.13
C LYS A 71 -13.22 4.96 -5.28
N GLU A 72 -14.18 4.90 -4.38
CA GLU A 72 -14.52 5.97 -3.43
C GLU A 72 -13.61 5.99 -2.19
N LEU A 73 -12.88 4.90 -1.94
CA LEU A 73 -11.89 4.81 -0.88
C LEU A 73 -10.55 5.33 -1.41
N LYS A 74 -10.19 6.56 -1.05
CA LYS A 74 -8.92 7.20 -1.45
C LYS A 74 -7.78 6.67 -0.59
N LYS A 75 -6.70 6.27 -1.22
CA LYS A 75 -5.50 5.70 -0.57
C LYS A 75 -4.27 6.43 -1.06
N GLU A 76 -3.52 7.00 -0.13
CA GLU A 76 -2.28 7.70 -0.44
C GLU A 76 -1.12 7.00 0.27
N TYR A 77 0.01 6.98 -0.42
CA TYR A 77 1.22 6.31 0.04
C TYR A 77 2.42 7.23 -0.10
N LEU A 78 3.42 7.00 0.73
CA LEU A 78 4.78 7.44 0.49
C LEU A 78 5.64 6.22 0.11
N ALA A 79 6.51 6.40 -0.87
CA ALA A 79 7.48 5.40 -1.27
C ALA A 79 8.84 6.05 -1.54
N VAL A 80 9.93 5.32 -1.30
CA VAL A 80 11.25 5.74 -1.77
C VAL A 80 11.65 4.86 -2.94
N VAL A 81 11.88 5.50 -4.07
CA VAL A 81 12.28 4.84 -5.33
C VAL A 81 13.74 5.16 -5.67
N ARG A 82 14.44 4.25 -6.34
CA ARG A 82 15.82 4.45 -6.81
C ARG A 82 15.85 5.42 -7.98
N GLY A 83 16.80 6.35 -7.94
CA GLY A 83 16.93 7.43 -8.92
C GLY A 83 15.77 8.42 -8.86
N THR A 84 15.64 9.25 -9.88
CA THR A 84 14.60 10.29 -9.98
C THR A 84 13.66 9.97 -11.15
N PRO A 85 12.36 9.75 -10.89
CA PRO A 85 11.38 9.58 -11.95
C PRO A 85 11.32 10.80 -12.88
N SER A 86 11.18 10.55 -14.17
CA SER A 86 10.96 11.59 -15.18
C SER A 86 9.75 11.20 -16.05
N PRO A 87 8.70 12.03 -16.09
CA PRO A 87 8.54 13.32 -15.43
C PRO A 87 8.48 13.21 -13.87
N VAL A 88 8.64 14.34 -13.18
CA VAL A 88 8.63 14.42 -11.72
C VAL A 88 7.25 14.15 -11.10
N CYS A 89 6.20 14.23 -11.88
CA CYS A 89 4.83 13.85 -11.52
C CYS A 89 4.12 13.27 -12.75
N GLY A 90 3.09 12.47 -12.52
CA GLY A 90 2.31 11.91 -13.63
C GLY A 90 1.40 10.76 -13.24
N GLU A 91 0.76 10.20 -14.26
CA GLU A 91 -0.10 9.02 -14.17
C GLU A 91 0.64 7.78 -14.68
N MET A 92 0.49 6.65 -13.98
CA MET A 92 0.92 5.34 -14.46
C MET A 92 -0.31 4.47 -14.71
N ARG A 93 -0.57 4.16 -15.99
CA ARG A 93 -1.65 3.27 -16.43
C ARG A 93 -1.04 2.06 -17.11
N ASP A 94 -1.25 0.87 -16.52
CA ASP A 94 -0.70 -0.38 -17.01
C ASP A 94 -1.72 -1.52 -16.94
N LEU A 95 -1.48 -2.56 -17.73
CA LEU A 95 -2.14 -3.85 -17.61
C LEU A 95 -1.28 -4.75 -16.73
N LEU A 96 -1.83 -5.24 -15.63
CA LEU A 96 -1.12 -6.07 -14.66
C LEU A 96 -1.64 -7.51 -14.66
N PHE A 97 -0.71 -8.47 -14.71
CA PHE A 97 -0.96 -9.90 -14.53
C PHE A 97 -0.31 -10.38 -13.24
N HIS A 98 -1.10 -10.92 -12.31
CA HIS A 98 -0.58 -11.52 -11.09
C HIS A 98 -0.40 -13.03 -11.25
N ASP A 99 0.84 -13.48 -11.28
CA ASP A 99 1.20 -14.90 -11.22
C ASP A 99 1.13 -15.37 -9.75
N ARG A 100 0.09 -16.15 -9.44
CA ARG A 100 -0.12 -16.69 -8.09
C ARG A 100 0.94 -17.71 -7.67
N ARG A 101 1.54 -18.44 -8.62
CA ARG A 101 2.56 -19.47 -8.32
C ARG A 101 3.85 -18.83 -7.83
N GLN A 102 4.23 -17.71 -8.46
CA GLN A 102 5.40 -16.93 -8.07
C GLN A 102 5.09 -15.87 -7.01
N ASN A 103 3.81 -15.65 -6.71
CA ASN A 103 3.33 -14.50 -5.94
C ASN A 103 3.97 -13.19 -6.45
N LYS A 104 3.97 -12.98 -7.76
CA LYS A 104 4.60 -11.83 -8.42
C LYS A 104 3.67 -11.25 -9.48
N THR A 105 3.65 -9.93 -9.60
CA THR A 105 2.87 -9.21 -10.59
C THR A 105 3.79 -8.70 -11.70
N PHE A 106 3.30 -8.70 -12.93
CA PHE A 106 4.02 -8.26 -14.12
C PHE A 106 3.19 -7.24 -14.87
N VAL A 107 3.84 -6.23 -15.44
CA VAL A 107 3.27 -5.39 -16.48
C VAL A 107 3.24 -6.19 -17.76
N VAL A 108 2.11 -6.18 -18.46
CA VAL A 108 1.91 -6.91 -19.72
C VAL A 108 1.30 -5.99 -20.78
N GLU A 109 1.59 -6.24 -22.04
CA GLU A 109 1.14 -5.39 -23.15
C GLU A 109 -0.29 -5.72 -23.63
N ARG A 110 -0.77 -6.94 -23.38
CA ARG A 110 -2.03 -7.42 -23.94
C ARG A 110 -3.01 -7.86 -22.85
N ALA A 111 -4.27 -7.45 -23.02
CA ALA A 111 -5.38 -7.94 -22.22
C ALA A 111 -5.61 -9.44 -22.49
N ARG A 112 -5.76 -10.21 -21.42
CA ARG A 112 -6.14 -11.63 -21.41
C ARG A 112 -6.76 -12.00 -20.09
N ALA A 113 -7.26 -13.22 -19.96
CA ALA A 113 -7.83 -13.70 -18.69
C ALA A 113 -6.84 -13.51 -17.53
N GLY A 114 -7.30 -12.94 -16.41
CA GLY A 114 -6.50 -12.64 -15.23
C GLY A 114 -5.70 -11.32 -15.27
N VAL A 115 -5.64 -10.65 -16.42
CA VAL A 115 -5.05 -9.31 -16.54
C VAL A 115 -6.06 -8.26 -16.08
N LYS A 116 -5.58 -7.25 -15.33
CA LYS A 116 -6.39 -6.15 -14.81
C LYS A 116 -5.71 -4.82 -15.05
N GLU A 117 -6.49 -3.80 -15.39
CA GLU A 117 -6.01 -2.43 -15.47
C GLU A 117 -5.61 -1.92 -14.08
N ALA A 118 -4.53 -1.18 -14.03
CA ALA A 118 -3.96 -0.54 -12.85
C ALA A 118 -3.70 0.93 -13.14
N LEU A 119 -4.08 1.80 -12.19
CA LEU A 119 -3.95 3.24 -12.31
C LEU A 119 -3.50 3.82 -10.97
N LEU A 120 -2.44 4.62 -11.02
CA LEU A 120 -1.99 5.49 -9.94
C LEU A 120 -1.54 6.83 -10.50
N GLU A 121 -1.53 7.85 -9.66
CA GLU A 121 -0.83 9.11 -9.87
C GLU A 121 0.33 9.22 -8.88
N TYR A 122 1.37 9.95 -9.23
CA TYR A 122 2.49 10.21 -8.34
C TYR A 122 3.06 11.61 -8.53
N ASP A 123 3.66 12.12 -7.45
CA ASP A 123 4.48 13.33 -7.43
C ASP A 123 5.78 13.04 -6.71
N THR A 124 6.89 13.60 -7.19
CA THR A 124 8.15 13.58 -6.44
C THR A 124 8.10 14.64 -5.33
N VAL A 125 8.46 14.22 -4.12
CA VAL A 125 8.45 15.10 -2.94
C VAL A 125 9.85 15.65 -2.68
N GLU A 126 10.85 14.76 -2.66
CA GLU A 126 12.22 15.13 -2.28
C GLU A 126 13.22 14.12 -2.85
N THR A 127 14.39 14.62 -3.28
CA THR A 127 15.53 13.76 -3.62
C THR A 127 16.34 13.48 -2.36
N LEU A 128 16.68 12.22 -2.15
CA LEU A 128 17.34 11.72 -0.96
C LEU A 128 18.63 10.97 -1.34
N THR A 129 19.55 10.86 -0.39
CA THR A 129 20.73 10.01 -0.52
C THR A 129 20.79 9.05 0.66
N THR A 130 20.91 7.75 0.38
CA THR A 130 21.03 6.74 1.45
C THR A 130 22.42 6.77 2.09
N ALA A 131 22.57 6.13 3.25
CA ALA A 131 23.86 5.97 3.90
C ALA A 131 24.91 5.21 3.04
N ARG A 132 24.47 4.53 1.98
CA ARG A 132 25.34 3.86 0.98
C ARG A 132 25.71 4.75 -0.22
N GLY A 133 25.26 6.02 -0.22
CA GLY A 133 25.47 6.95 -1.33
C GLY A 133 24.56 6.70 -2.54
N GLU A 134 23.49 5.92 -2.40
CA GLU A 134 22.51 5.70 -3.48
C GLU A 134 21.59 6.91 -3.58
N GLU A 135 21.46 7.46 -4.79
CA GLU A 135 20.43 8.47 -5.08
C GLU A 135 19.05 7.82 -5.15
N CYS A 136 18.10 8.40 -4.46
CA CYS A 136 16.71 7.95 -4.44
C CYS A 136 15.75 9.14 -4.29
N THR A 137 14.48 8.91 -4.52
CA THR A 137 13.46 9.95 -4.47
C THR A 137 12.31 9.50 -3.60
N LEU A 138 11.91 10.33 -2.64
CA LEU A 138 10.64 10.20 -1.95
C LEU A 138 9.52 10.62 -2.89
N VAL A 139 8.57 9.74 -3.12
CA VAL A 139 7.40 9.98 -3.96
C VAL A 139 6.11 9.82 -3.15
N HIS A 140 5.18 10.72 -3.38
CA HIS A 140 3.79 10.58 -2.97
C HIS A 140 3.02 9.85 -4.06
N VAL A 141 2.12 8.95 -3.69
CA VAL A 141 1.34 8.14 -4.64
C VAL A 141 -0.13 8.16 -4.25
N LEU A 142 -0.99 8.60 -5.18
CA LEU A 142 -2.45 8.45 -5.09
C LEU A 142 -2.86 7.18 -5.86
N LEU A 143 -3.41 6.21 -5.13
CA LEU A 143 -3.73 4.89 -5.68
C LEU A 143 -5.21 4.77 -6.07
N HIS A 144 -5.53 4.78 -7.38
CA HIS A 144 -6.90 4.65 -7.89
C HIS A 144 -7.37 3.20 -7.98
N THR A 145 -6.46 2.25 -8.19
CA THR A 145 -6.74 0.82 -8.17
C THR A 145 -5.86 0.11 -7.15
N GLY A 146 -6.29 -1.02 -6.61
CA GLY A 146 -5.52 -1.77 -5.60
C GLY A 146 -5.14 -3.17 -6.11
N ARG A 147 -4.26 -3.28 -7.11
CA ARG A 147 -3.76 -4.58 -7.59
C ARG A 147 -2.61 -5.05 -6.72
N THR A 148 -2.44 -6.36 -6.62
CA THR A 148 -1.33 -6.96 -5.86
C THR A 148 0.01 -6.38 -6.34
N HIS A 149 0.82 -5.88 -5.43
CA HIS A 149 2.12 -5.25 -5.68
C HIS A 149 2.08 -4.07 -6.67
N GLN A 150 0.95 -3.38 -6.85
CA GLN A 150 0.75 -2.42 -7.92
C GLN A 150 1.84 -1.33 -7.97
N ILE A 151 2.03 -0.57 -6.89
CA ILE A 151 3.02 0.51 -6.82
C ILE A 151 4.42 -0.04 -7.13
N ARG A 152 4.76 -1.17 -6.52
CA ARG A 152 6.06 -1.83 -6.66
C ARG A 152 6.40 -2.17 -8.11
N VAL A 153 5.47 -2.84 -8.81
CA VAL A 153 5.70 -3.29 -10.19
C VAL A 153 5.65 -2.13 -11.19
N GLN A 154 4.78 -1.14 -10.99
CA GLN A 154 4.67 0.00 -11.91
C GLN A 154 5.92 0.88 -11.86
N PHE A 155 6.47 1.17 -10.70
CA PHE A 155 7.76 1.87 -10.59
C PHE A 155 8.91 1.01 -11.10
N ALA A 156 8.96 -0.28 -10.75
CA ALA A 156 10.01 -1.19 -11.20
C ALA A 156 10.06 -1.35 -12.72
N SER A 157 8.91 -1.38 -13.41
CA SER A 157 8.84 -1.48 -14.87
C SER A 157 9.38 -0.25 -15.59
N ARG A 158 9.53 0.87 -14.88
CA ARG A 158 10.11 2.13 -15.37
C ARG A 158 11.55 2.37 -14.89
N GLY A 159 12.18 1.34 -14.30
CA GLY A 159 13.56 1.42 -13.81
C GLY A 159 13.72 2.02 -12.40
N HIS A 160 12.62 2.41 -11.75
CA HIS A 160 12.59 3.04 -10.43
C HIS A 160 12.13 2.06 -9.35
N THR A 161 12.90 1.00 -9.07
CA THR A 161 12.51 0.04 -8.04
C THR A 161 12.47 0.68 -6.66
N LEU A 162 11.51 0.26 -5.82
CA LEU A 162 11.44 0.74 -4.45
C LEU A 162 12.67 0.27 -3.67
N LEU A 163 13.16 1.12 -2.79
CA LEU A 163 14.24 0.79 -1.88
C LEU A 163 13.80 -0.37 -0.97
N GLY A 164 14.66 -1.36 -0.77
CA GLY A 164 14.34 -2.56 0.02
C GLY A 164 13.37 -3.56 -0.65
N ASP A 165 13.00 -3.36 -1.93
CA ASP A 165 12.15 -4.31 -2.62
C ASP A 165 12.95 -5.47 -3.24
N GLY A 166 13.20 -6.52 -2.46
CA GLY A 166 13.90 -7.71 -2.92
C GLY A 166 13.18 -8.52 -4.01
N LYS A 167 11.86 -8.28 -4.24
CA LYS A 167 11.08 -8.99 -5.26
C LYS A 167 11.17 -8.34 -6.64
N TYR A 168 11.21 -7.02 -6.72
CA TYR A 168 11.24 -6.23 -7.95
C TYR A 168 12.56 -5.45 -8.13
N GLY A 169 13.34 -5.31 -7.06
CA GLY A 169 14.62 -4.62 -7.03
C GLY A 169 15.83 -5.55 -7.11
N ALA A 170 16.96 -5.05 -6.68
CA ALA A 170 18.22 -5.79 -6.62
C ALA A 170 18.15 -6.91 -5.57
N ARG A 171 18.54 -8.12 -5.96
CA ARG A 171 18.72 -9.22 -5.01
C ARG A 171 19.79 -8.85 -3.98
N GLY A 172 19.53 -9.14 -2.70
CA GLY A 172 20.47 -8.85 -1.61
C GLY A 172 20.24 -7.50 -0.92
N ASP A 173 19.25 -6.72 -1.32
CA ASP A 173 18.80 -5.58 -0.53
C ASP A 173 17.92 -6.08 0.63
N ASN A 174 18.53 -6.18 1.81
CA ASN A 174 17.85 -6.70 3.02
C ASN A 174 17.13 -5.59 3.81
N ARG A 175 17.12 -4.35 3.30
CA ARG A 175 16.35 -3.27 3.92
C ARG A 175 14.86 -3.57 3.88
N PRO A 176 14.10 -3.07 4.84
CA PRO A 176 12.66 -3.08 4.72
C PRO A 176 12.22 -2.31 3.48
N ILE A 177 11.13 -2.78 2.84
CA ILE A 177 10.59 -2.07 1.68
C ILE A 177 10.17 -0.66 2.07
N ALA A 178 10.63 0.32 1.32
CA ALA A 178 10.30 1.72 1.51
C ALA A 178 8.95 2.06 0.86
N LEU A 179 7.87 1.57 1.46
CA LEU A 179 6.48 1.83 1.08
C LEU A 179 5.60 1.87 2.33
N PHE A 180 4.81 2.93 2.46
CA PHE A 180 3.92 3.14 3.60
C PHE A 180 2.60 3.77 3.17
N ALA A 181 1.46 3.23 3.64
CA ALA A 181 0.13 3.81 3.43
C ALA A 181 -0.09 4.94 4.45
N THR A 182 0.12 6.18 4.01
CA THR A 182 0.10 7.35 4.90
C THR A 182 -1.29 7.87 5.17
N ARG A 183 -2.20 7.78 4.18
CA ARG A 183 -3.51 8.41 4.29
C ARG A 183 -4.61 7.55 3.69
N LEU A 184 -5.76 7.58 4.38
CA LEU A 184 -6.97 6.89 3.97
C LEU A 184 -8.16 7.82 4.14
N ALA A 185 -8.97 8.01 3.08
CA ALA A 185 -10.18 8.80 3.14
C ALA A 185 -11.37 8.08 2.51
N PHE A 186 -12.52 8.12 3.17
CA PHE A 186 -13.75 7.42 2.77
C PHE A 186 -14.97 8.03 3.46
N LEU A 187 -16.17 7.63 3.02
CA LEU A 187 -17.41 7.96 3.73
C LEU A 187 -17.72 6.87 4.75
N HIS A 188 -17.99 7.28 5.99
CA HIS A 188 -18.40 6.35 7.05
C HIS A 188 -19.57 5.48 6.61
N PRO A 189 -19.52 4.13 6.73
CA PRO A 189 -20.48 3.23 6.11
C PRO A 189 -21.91 3.40 6.61
N VAL A 190 -22.11 3.97 7.79
CA VAL A 190 -23.44 4.16 8.39
C VAL A 190 -23.86 5.62 8.37
N THR A 191 -23.04 6.52 8.93
CA THR A 191 -23.39 7.94 9.08
C THR A 191 -23.19 8.75 7.80
N ARG A 192 -22.46 8.21 6.80
CA ARG A 192 -22.08 8.87 5.55
C ARG A 192 -21.24 10.14 5.71
N LYS A 193 -20.75 10.41 6.91
CA LYS A 193 -19.83 11.53 7.15
C LYS A 193 -18.48 11.27 6.47
N PRO A 194 -17.86 12.28 5.84
CA PRO A 194 -16.49 12.16 5.35
C PRO A 194 -15.52 11.88 6.50
N MET A 195 -14.65 10.92 6.31
CA MET A 195 -13.60 10.53 7.26
C MET A 195 -12.26 10.53 6.56
N GLN A 196 -11.23 10.98 7.26
CA GLN A 196 -9.87 11.01 6.78
C GLN A 196 -8.93 10.72 7.95
N PHE A 197 -7.96 9.85 7.71
CA PHE A 197 -6.97 9.44 8.69
C PHE A 197 -5.58 9.49 8.07
N GLU A 198 -4.61 9.89 8.86
CA GLU A 198 -3.21 9.97 8.47
C GLU A 198 -2.35 9.33 9.54
N ALA A 199 -1.22 8.74 9.12
CA ALA A 199 -0.19 8.25 10.01
C ALA A 199 1.18 8.70 9.51
N ALA A 200 2.05 9.10 10.44
CA ALA A 200 3.43 9.44 10.13
C ALA A 200 4.22 8.18 9.74
N TRP A 201 5.20 8.35 8.86
CA TRP A 201 6.12 7.27 8.51
C TRP A 201 7.43 7.39 9.32
N ASP A 202 7.39 7.05 10.59
CA ASP A 202 8.51 7.22 11.51
C ASP A 202 9.75 6.38 11.12
N ALA A 203 9.52 5.23 10.46
CA ALA A 203 10.60 4.34 10.04
C ALA A 203 11.37 4.80 8.78
N LEU A 204 10.99 5.92 8.14
CA LEU A 204 11.65 6.38 6.91
C LEU A 204 13.13 6.66 7.13
N GLY A 205 13.47 7.37 8.20
CA GLY A 205 14.87 7.67 8.56
C GLY A 205 15.72 6.42 8.77
N GLU A 206 15.19 5.42 9.45
CA GLU A 206 15.87 4.14 9.66
C GLU A 206 16.17 3.41 8.35
N ILE A 207 15.21 3.39 7.41
CA ILE A 207 15.38 2.73 6.09
C ILE A 207 16.50 3.39 5.29
N LEU A 208 16.58 4.73 5.31
CA LEU A 208 17.60 5.49 4.60
C LEU A 208 18.99 5.30 5.20
N MET A 209 19.08 5.15 6.53
CA MET A 209 20.33 5.03 7.27
C MET A 209 20.86 3.59 7.40
N GLN A 210 20.10 2.58 6.96
CA GLN A 210 20.58 1.20 6.97
C GLN A 210 21.75 0.98 6.01
N ARG A 211 22.90 0.55 6.57
CA ARG A 211 24.14 0.20 5.87
C ARG A 211 24.13 -1.23 5.32
#